data_7125d1ace3abc65cec4b9616389bb265
#
_entry.id   7125d1ace3abc65cec4b9616389bb265
#
_cell.length_a   1.000
_cell.length_b   1.000
_cell.length_c   1.000
_cell.angle_alpha   90.00
_cell.angle_beta   90.00
_cell.angle_gamma   90.00
#
_symmetry.space_group_name_H-M   'P 1'
#
loop_
_entity.id
_entity.type
_entity.pdbx_description
1 polymer ?
#
loop_
_entity_poly.entity_id
_entity_poly.type
_entity_poly.pdbx_seq_one_letter_code
_entity_poly.pdbx_strand_id
1 'polypeptide(L)'
;MNIGYIVLLFLFIVGFIIISYMIYNEVSNKKQPDFIPNNEFKKKEKNKDDVLLFFYADWCPYSQKSKKIWEEILSDTSFEGFGITYVSVNSDDKDKSAMLNEYDVKEFPSIVLKKEDKKIIFDANLSKETLMKFLTTIYG
;
A
#
# COMPACT_ATOMS: atom_id res chain seq x y z
N MET A 1 -43.44 -48.52 -24.98
CA MET A 1 -42.73 -47.23 -25.17
C MET A 1 -41.83 -47.42 -26.38
N ASN A 2 -42.12 -46.71 -27.50
CA ASN A 2 -41.45 -46.95 -28.78
C ASN A 2 -39.98 -46.52 -28.69
N ILE A 3 -39.04 -47.38 -29.06
CA ILE A 3 -37.60 -47.15 -29.08
C ILE A 3 -37.25 -45.81 -29.79
N GLY A 4 -38.02 -45.49 -30.85
CA GLY A 4 -37.87 -44.20 -31.56
C GLY A 4 -38.12 -42.97 -30.66
N TYR A 5 -39.02 -43.05 -29.70
CA TYR A 5 -39.31 -41.96 -28.78
C TYR A 5 -38.13 -41.73 -27.79
N ILE A 6 -37.52 -42.82 -27.35
CA ILE A 6 -36.37 -42.78 -26.43
C ILE A 6 -35.18 -42.18 -27.13
N VAL A 7 -34.91 -42.53 -28.38
CA VAL A 7 -33.78 -41.96 -29.18
C VAL A 7 -34.00 -40.49 -29.44
N LEU A 8 -35.23 -40.08 -29.73
CA LEU A 8 -35.57 -38.67 -29.98
C LEU A 8 -35.40 -37.81 -28.73
N LEU A 9 -35.77 -38.34 -27.56
CA LEU A 9 -35.60 -37.69 -26.26
C LEU A 9 -34.15 -37.55 -25.86
N PHE A 10 -33.35 -38.56 -26.15
CA PHE A 10 -31.91 -38.56 -25.94
C PHE A 10 -31.19 -37.48 -26.79
N LEU A 11 -31.54 -37.37 -28.07
CA LEU A 11 -31.02 -36.32 -28.97
C LEU A 11 -31.39 -34.92 -28.50
N PHE A 12 -32.59 -34.73 -27.94
CA PHE A 12 -33.03 -33.44 -27.38
C PHE A 12 -32.20 -33.04 -26.17
N ILE A 13 -31.91 -33.99 -25.26
CA ILE A 13 -31.10 -33.75 -24.05
C ILE A 13 -29.66 -33.38 -24.44
N VAL A 14 -29.07 -34.13 -25.38
CA VAL A 14 -27.71 -33.85 -25.86
C VAL A 14 -27.63 -32.48 -26.54
N GLY A 15 -28.61 -32.11 -27.36
CA GLY A 15 -28.72 -30.80 -27.97
C GLY A 15 -28.80 -29.67 -26.94
N PHE A 16 -29.58 -29.90 -25.89
CA PHE A 16 -29.73 -28.88 -24.80
C PHE A 16 -28.44 -28.69 -24.01
N ILE A 17 -27.68 -29.77 -23.76
CA ILE A 17 -26.37 -29.72 -23.10
C ILE A 17 -25.37 -28.93 -23.94
N ILE A 18 -25.34 -29.16 -25.26
CA ILE A 18 -24.41 -28.49 -26.18
C ILE A 18 -24.74 -26.98 -26.24
N ILE A 19 -26.01 -26.63 -26.35
CA ILE A 19 -26.45 -25.23 -26.39
C ILE A 19 -26.12 -24.53 -25.07
N SER A 20 -26.40 -25.17 -23.92
CA SER A 20 -26.06 -24.64 -22.60
C SER A 20 -24.55 -24.43 -22.44
N TYR A 21 -23.74 -25.36 -22.94
CA TYR A 21 -22.27 -25.21 -22.90
C TYR A 21 -21.78 -24.08 -23.80
N MET A 22 -22.36 -23.88 -24.98
CA MET A 22 -22.01 -22.78 -25.86
C MET A 22 -22.37 -21.44 -25.24
N ILE A 23 -23.57 -21.31 -24.65
CA ILE A 23 -24.00 -20.08 -23.99
C ILE A 23 -23.11 -19.80 -22.77
N TYR A 24 -22.80 -20.82 -21.97
CA TYR A 24 -21.90 -20.67 -20.83
C TYR A 24 -20.50 -20.18 -21.25
N ASN A 25 -19.95 -20.74 -22.31
CA ASN A 25 -18.63 -20.33 -22.81
C ASN A 25 -18.64 -18.91 -23.39
N GLU A 26 -19.72 -18.51 -24.04
CA GLU A 26 -19.87 -17.16 -24.59
C GLU A 26 -20.07 -16.10 -23.50
N VAL A 27 -20.80 -16.42 -22.45
CA VAL A 27 -20.98 -15.54 -21.28
C VAL A 27 -19.72 -15.49 -20.42
N SER A 28 -19.03 -16.62 -20.26
CA SER A 28 -17.77 -16.70 -19.48
C SER A 28 -16.58 -16.03 -20.20
N ASN A 29 -16.58 -15.99 -21.53
CA ASN A 29 -15.57 -15.33 -22.34
C ASN A 29 -15.89 -13.86 -22.68
N LYS A 30 -17.05 -13.32 -22.28
CA LYS A 30 -17.22 -11.88 -22.26
C LYS A 30 -16.27 -11.35 -21.22
N LYS A 31 -15.10 -10.87 -21.69
CA LYS A 31 -14.24 -9.97 -20.90
C LYS A 31 -15.17 -8.97 -20.24
N GLN A 32 -15.15 -8.94 -18.91
CA GLN A 32 -15.79 -7.84 -18.19
C GLN A 32 -15.38 -6.55 -18.91
N PRO A 33 -16.33 -5.65 -19.21
CA PRO A 33 -15.96 -4.37 -19.80
C PRO A 33 -14.82 -3.82 -18.95
N ASP A 34 -13.70 -3.49 -19.61
CA ASP A 34 -12.57 -2.86 -18.92
C ASP A 34 -13.16 -1.74 -18.07
N PHE A 35 -13.06 -1.92 -16.75
CA PHE A 35 -13.46 -0.88 -15.82
C PHE A 35 -12.59 0.32 -16.17
N ILE A 36 -13.19 1.32 -16.85
CA ILE A 36 -12.53 2.60 -17.07
C ILE A 36 -12.54 3.27 -15.70
N PRO A 37 -11.41 3.27 -14.97
CA PRO A 37 -11.38 3.88 -13.66
C PRO A 37 -11.68 5.37 -13.86
N ASN A 38 -12.79 5.80 -13.27
CA ASN A 38 -13.09 7.22 -13.20
C ASN A 38 -11.88 7.87 -12.52
N ASN A 39 -11.24 8.84 -13.19
CA ASN A 39 -10.01 9.48 -12.67
C ASN A 39 -10.22 10.12 -11.28
N GLU A 40 -11.48 10.36 -10.89
CA GLU A 40 -11.88 10.83 -9.56
C GLU A 40 -11.65 9.78 -8.44
N PHE A 41 -11.59 8.47 -8.79
CA PHE A 41 -11.31 7.37 -7.87
C PHE A 41 -9.93 6.74 -8.11
N LYS A 42 -9.00 7.42 -8.73
CA LYS A 42 -7.60 7.04 -8.56
C LYS A 42 -7.29 7.20 -7.07
N LYS A 43 -7.52 6.12 -6.27
CA LYS A 43 -6.69 5.90 -5.09
C LYS A 43 -5.29 6.21 -5.58
N LYS A 44 -4.67 7.26 -5.04
CA LYS A 44 -3.23 7.50 -5.21
C LYS A 44 -2.61 6.12 -5.09
N GLU A 45 -2.02 5.59 -6.18
CA GLU A 45 -1.25 4.36 -6.07
C GLU A 45 -0.35 4.57 -4.87
N LYS A 46 -0.46 3.67 -3.89
CA LYS A 46 0.44 3.73 -2.74
C LYS A 46 1.81 3.83 -3.37
N ASN A 47 2.51 4.93 -3.09
CA ASN A 47 3.92 5.08 -3.44
C ASN A 47 4.67 4.04 -2.61
N LYS A 48 4.56 2.75 -3.03
CA LYS A 48 5.01 1.57 -2.28
C LYS A 48 6.49 1.63 -1.93
N ASP A 49 7.22 2.47 -2.65
CA ASP A 49 8.68 2.59 -2.52
C ASP A 49 9.09 3.80 -1.65
N ASP A 50 8.14 4.69 -1.31
CA ASP A 50 8.42 5.84 -0.46
C ASP A 50 8.38 5.42 1.02
N VAL A 51 9.43 5.75 1.75
CA VAL A 51 9.63 5.33 3.14
C VAL A 51 9.95 6.54 4.01
N LEU A 52 9.18 6.74 5.08
CA LEU A 52 9.50 7.70 6.12
C LEU A 52 10.23 6.98 7.27
N LEU A 53 11.49 7.34 7.46
CA LEU A 53 12.41 6.74 8.42
C LEU A 53 12.52 7.64 9.64
N PHE A 54 12.27 7.08 10.82
CA PHE A 54 12.49 7.72 12.11
C PHE A 54 13.69 7.08 12.79
N PHE A 55 14.81 7.80 12.81
CA PHE A 55 16.04 7.40 13.47
C PHE A 55 16.06 7.90 14.90
N TYR A 56 16.27 7.01 15.85
CA TYR A 56 16.29 7.33 17.27
C TYR A 56 17.33 6.53 18.03
N ALA A 57 17.67 7.01 19.22
CA ALA A 57 18.55 6.34 20.17
C ALA A 57 17.84 6.22 21.52
N ASP A 58 17.81 5.02 22.14
CA ASP A 58 17.12 4.81 23.42
C ASP A 58 17.79 5.56 24.57
N TRP A 59 19.10 5.82 24.49
CA TRP A 59 19.84 6.64 25.46
C TRP A 59 19.60 8.15 25.33
N CYS A 60 18.98 8.63 24.23
CA CYS A 60 18.77 10.06 23.98
C CYS A 60 17.40 10.53 24.52
N PRO A 61 17.36 11.48 25.48
CA PRO A 61 16.10 11.97 26.05
C PRO A 61 15.16 12.60 25.02
N TYR A 62 15.71 13.27 24.01
CA TYR A 62 14.93 13.86 22.91
C TYR A 62 14.30 12.78 22.04
N SER A 63 15.03 11.69 21.77
CA SER A 63 14.49 10.54 21.03
C SER A 63 13.34 9.86 21.78
N GLN A 64 13.47 9.69 23.10
CA GLN A 64 12.43 9.08 23.91
C GLN A 64 11.12 9.88 23.89
N LYS A 65 11.24 11.21 23.92
CA LYS A 65 10.09 12.12 23.79
C LYS A 65 9.45 12.01 22.40
N SER A 66 10.25 12.07 21.37
CA SER A 66 9.78 12.00 19.97
C SER A 66 9.22 10.64 19.62
N LYS A 67 9.72 9.54 20.20
CA LYS A 67 9.23 8.18 20.01
C LYS A 67 7.76 8.05 20.41
N LYS A 68 7.33 8.66 21.50
CA LYS A 68 5.92 8.64 21.91
C LYS A 68 5.02 9.33 20.88
N ILE A 69 5.45 10.48 20.37
CA ILE A 69 4.72 11.21 19.31
C ILE A 69 4.69 10.38 18.02
N TRP A 70 5.80 9.73 17.69
CA TRP A 70 5.89 8.85 16.53
C TRP A 70 4.91 7.67 16.61
N GLU A 71 4.82 7.01 17.76
CA GLU A 71 3.86 5.91 18.01
C GLU A 71 2.41 6.39 17.89
N GLU A 72 2.09 7.60 18.36
CA GLU A 72 0.78 8.23 18.16
C GLU A 72 0.48 8.51 16.67
N ILE A 73 1.49 8.90 15.90
CA ILE A 73 1.37 9.12 14.45
C ILE A 73 1.10 7.81 13.73
N LEU A 74 1.82 6.73 14.08
CA LEU A 74 1.61 5.42 13.49
C LEU A 74 0.22 4.84 13.73
N SER A 75 -0.43 5.21 14.84
CA SER A 75 -1.80 4.79 15.17
C SER A 75 -2.88 5.68 14.57
N ASP A 76 -2.51 6.79 13.95
CA ASP A 76 -3.44 7.79 13.42
C ASP A 76 -3.74 7.53 11.93
N THR A 77 -4.97 7.13 11.64
CA THR A 77 -5.42 6.79 10.28
C THR A 77 -5.30 7.94 9.27
N SER A 78 -5.20 9.19 9.74
CA SER A 78 -5.02 10.35 8.85
C SER A 78 -3.70 10.30 8.07
N PHE A 79 -2.69 9.60 8.59
CA PHE A 79 -1.41 9.41 7.92
C PHE A 79 -1.39 8.26 6.91
N GLU A 80 -2.35 7.35 6.95
CA GLU A 80 -2.45 6.25 5.97
C GLU A 80 -2.72 6.75 4.54
N GLY A 81 -3.36 7.92 4.42
CA GLY A 81 -3.73 8.52 3.14
C GLY A 81 -2.55 8.84 2.22
N PHE A 82 -1.35 9.01 2.75
CA PHE A 82 -0.14 9.29 1.96
C PHE A 82 0.39 8.06 1.22
N GLY A 83 0.02 6.85 1.66
CA GLY A 83 0.40 5.60 0.99
C GLY A 83 1.90 5.27 1.09
N ILE A 84 2.61 5.85 2.06
CA ILE A 84 4.03 5.63 2.35
C ILE A 84 4.22 4.58 3.45
N THR A 85 5.41 4.01 3.54
CA THR A 85 5.81 3.09 4.60
C THR A 85 6.51 3.85 5.72
N TYR A 86 6.14 3.60 6.98
CA TYR A 86 6.77 4.19 8.17
C TYR A 86 7.70 3.18 8.82
N VAL A 87 8.96 3.56 9.05
CA VAL A 87 9.98 2.66 9.61
C VAL A 87 10.70 3.33 10.78
N SER A 88 10.79 2.64 11.90
CA SER A 88 11.58 3.06 13.05
C SER A 88 12.95 2.37 13.02
N VAL A 89 14.01 3.15 13.18
CA VAL A 89 15.40 2.69 13.15
C VAL A 89 16.07 3.08 14.45
N ASN A 90 16.37 2.08 15.30
CA ASN A 90 17.13 2.29 16.52
C ASN A 90 18.63 2.32 16.19
N SER A 91 19.35 3.33 16.68
CA SER A 91 20.81 3.44 16.49
C SER A 91 21.59 2.30 17.13
N ASP A 92 21.04 1.69 18.18
CA ASP A 92 21.68 0.62 18.93
C ASP A 92 21.48 -0.76 18.28
N ASP A 93 20.63 -0.84 17.25
CA ASP A 93 20.38 -2.04 16.47
C ASP A 93 21.50 -2.24 15.43
N LYS A 94 22.35 -3.23 15.67
CA LYS A 94 23.53 -3.54 14.83
C LYS A 94 23.13 -3.88 13.38
N ASP A 95 21.98 -4.50 13.19
CA ASP A 95 21.51 -4.90 11.86
C ASP A 95 21.07 -3.68 11.03
N LYS A 96 20.71 -2.59 11.71
CA LYS A 96 20.26 -1.33 11.09
C LYS A 96 21.32 -0.24 11.08
N SER A 97 22.49 -0.50 11.67
CA SER A 97 23.58 0.51 11.73
C SER A 97 24.06 0.96 10.35
N ALA A 98 23.99 0.11 9.33
CA ALA A 98 24.29 0.46 7.95
C ALA A 98 23.41 1.58 7.41
N MET A 99 22.13 1.63 7.84
CA MET A 99 21.18 2.67 7.44
C MET A 99 21.58 4.05 7.98
N LEU A 100 22.17 4.14 9.17
CA LEU A 100 22.63 5.41 9.72
C LEU A 100 23.69 6.05 8.79
N ASN A 101 24.61 5.26 8.29
CA ASN A 101 25.62 5.71 7.34
C ASN A 101 25.01 6.01 5.97
N GLU A 102 24.13 5.16 5.48
CA GLU A 102 23.43 5.36 4.21
C GLU A 102 22.67 6.69 4.17
N TYR A 103 21.98 7.04 5.28
CA TYR A 103 21.18 8.26 5.36
C TYR A 103 21.94 9.46 5.96
N ASP A 104 23.26 9.32 6.24
CA ASP A 104 24.11 10.35 6.84
C ASP A 104 23.54 10.94 8.14
N VAL A 105 22.99 10.05 9.01
CA VAL A 105 22.37 10.46 10.27
C VAL A 105 23.45 10.82 11.28
N LYS A 106 23.49 12.08 11.71
CA LYS A 106 24.49 12.62 12.65
C LYS A 106 23.94 12.90 14.02
N GLU A 107 22.64 13.06 14.15
CA GLU A 107 21.97 13.45 15.38
C GLU A 107 20.64 12.70 15.57
N PHE A 108 20.19 12.61 16.83
CA PHE A 108 18.96 11.93 17.19
C PHE A 108 18.03 12.84 18.03
N PRO A 109 16.70 12.80 17.75
CA PRO A 109 16.06 12.05 16.68
C PRO A 109 16.21 12.72 15.31
N SER A 110 16.24 11.92 14.23
CA SER A 110 16.21 12.41 12.85
C SER A 110 15.11 11.73 12.07
N ILE A 111 14.44 12.47 11.17
CA ILE A 111 13.39 11.92 10.30
C ILE A 111 13.74 12.22 8.86
N VAL A 112 13.73 11.18 8.04
CA VAL A 112 14.09 11.28 6.62
C VAL A 112 13.03 10.59 5.77
N LEU A 113 12.49 11.29 4.80
CA LEU A 113 11.63 10.72 3.78
C LEU A 113 12.49 10.30 2.59
N LYS A 114 12.51 9.01 2.30
CA LYS A 114 12.99 8.49 1.03
C LYS A 114 11.83 8.51 0.04
N LYS A 115 11.97 9.30 -1.01
CA LYS A 115 11.01 9.37 -2.11
C LYS A 115 11.75 9.13 -3.42
N GLU A 116 11.46 8.02 -4.09
CA GLU A 116 12.24 7.56 -5.23
C GLU A 116 13.75 7.48 -4.84
N ASP A 117 14.61 8.21 -5.54
CA ASP A 117 16.07 8.28 -5.25
C ASP A 117 16.46 9.51 -4.39
N LYS A 118 15.47 10.26 -3.87
CA LYS A 118 15.71 11.47 -3.08
C LYS A 118 15.55 11.21 -1.60
N LYS A 119 16.43 11.82 -0.80
CA LYS A 119 16.37 11.86 0.66
C LYS A 119 15.95 13.27 1.07
N ILE A 120 14.81 13.41 1.73
CA ILE A 120 14.26 14.68 2.18
C ILE A 120 14.26 14.66 3.71
N ILE A 121 15.03 15.54 4.32
CA ILE A 121 15.13 15.64 5.77
C ILE A 121 13.95 16.45 6.30
N PHE A 122 13.30 15.94 7.35
CA PHE A 122 12.31 16.68 8.10
C PHE A 122 13.03 17.54 9.16
N ASP A 123 13.18 18.82 8.88
CA ASP A 123 13.87 19.78 9.74
C ASP A 123 12.85 20.61 10.52
N ALA A 124 12.17 19.97 11.47
CA ALA A 124 11.24 20.63 12.38
C ALA A 124 11.04 19.81 13.67
N ASN A 125 10.52 20.43 14.71
CA ASN A 125 10.08 19.68 15.89
C ASN A 125 8.95 18.72 15.52
N LEU A 126 9.11 17.43 15.87
CA LEU A 126 8.12 16.42 15.57
C LEU A 126 6.82 16.67 16.35
N SER A 127 5.76 16.88 15.63
CA SER A 127 4.37 16.84 16.09
C SER A 127 3.48 16.31 14.97
N LYS A 128 2.27 15.89 15.28
CA LYS A 128 1.29 15.46 14.26
C LYS A 128 1.07 16.56 13.21
N GLU A 129 0.94 17.80 13.65
CA GLU A 129 0.70 18.97 12.78
C GLU A 129 1.87 19.25 11.83
N THR A 130 3.09 19.29 12.37
CA THR A 130 4.28 19.60 11.57
C THR A 130 4.58 18.49 10.56
N LEU A 131 4.42 17.22 10.95
CA LEU A 131 4.62 16.10 10.04
C LEU A 131 3.51 16.04 8.97
N MET A 132 2.25 16.30 9.35
CA MET A 132 1.14 16.39 8.41
C MET A 132 1.39 17.47 7.36
N LYS A 133 1.83 18.65 7.79
CA LYS A 133 2.16 19.77 6.90
C LYS A 133 3.30 19.39 5.94
N PHE A 134 4.34 18.75 6.44
CA PHE A 134 5.47 18.29 5.64
C PHE A 134 5.01 17.30 4.55
N LEU A 135 4.26 16.27 4.94
CA LEU A 135 3.77 15.26 4.00
C LEU A 135 2.79 15.88 2.99
N THR A 136 1.90 16.76 3.44
CA THR A 136 0.97 17.46 2.53
C THR A 136 1.71 18.35 1.53
N THR A 137 2.81 18.98 1.92
CA THR A 137 3.64 19.78 0.99
C THR A 137 4.27 18.93 -0.11
N ILE A 138 4.59 17.67 0.19
CA ILE A 138 5.28 16.77 -0.76
C ILE A 138 4.30 15.99 -1.63
N TYR A 139 3.13 15.63 -1.09
CA TYR A 139 2.14 14.74 -1.72
C TYR A 139 0.80 15.42 -2.07
N GLY A 140 0.61 16.67 -1.64
CA GLY A 140 -0.62 17.46 -1.80
C GLY A 140 -0.88 18.03 -3.19
#